data_08b9dc570cfd76f761fa0c4851cc760e
#
_entry.id   08b9dc570cfd76f761fa0c4851cc760e
#
_cell.length_a   1.000
_cell.length_b   1.000
_cell.length_c   1.000
_cell.angle_alpha   90.00
_cell.angle_beta   90.00
_cell.angle_gamma   90.00
#
_symmetry.space_group_name_H-M   'P 1'
#
loop_
_entity.id
_entity.type
_entity.pdbx_description
1 polymer ?
#
loop_
_entity_poly.entity_id
_entity_poly.type
_entity_poly.pdbx_seq_one_letter_code
_entity_poly.pdbx_strand_id
1 'polypeptide(L)'
;MSFRVIIPARLGSSRLPNKPLKDIDGKTLIQRVVDQAKKSNAKSVHVATDSNQIIDHCAQIGVNAILTKVHHHTGTDRLSESCEILKFKSDELIINVQGDEPFIDPKDIDNLAVLADSRAANMVTLYTDLIKDEVVDRNVVKLWIKCQDKVEDFSRNATHLEPSMAKKHLGIYGYKVDFLHTFVEWKQSKNEIDRDLEQMRAMDNGEDIFAIKSSGQYHLGVDTESDLQRAIEIAKKLS
;
A
#
# COMPACT_ATOMS: atom_id res chain seq x y z
N MET A 1 -3.03 19.69 0.25
CA MET A 1 -3.30 19.01 1.54
C MET A 1 -1.99 18.53 2.17
N SER A 2 -1.85 18.53 3.50
CA SER A 2 -0.66 17.96 4.17
C SER A 2 -0.94 16.49 4.48
N PHE A 3 -0.03 15.60 4.12
CA PHE A 3 -0.16 14.17 4.38
C PHE A 3 1.17 13.57 4.87
N ARG A 4 1.12 12.36 5.38
CA ARG A 4 2.27 11.60 5.86
C ARG A 4 2.30 10.23 5.21
N VAL A 5 3.49 9.64 5.12
CA VAL A 5 3.66 8.26 4.62
C VAL A 5 4.02 7.34 5.78
N ILE A 6 3.34 6.21 5.87
CA ILE A 6 3.73 5.08 6.73
C ILE A 6 3.97 3.86 5.85
N ILE A 7 5.10 3.20 6.06
CA ILE A 7 5.55 2.02 5.32
C ILE A 7 5.56 0.84 6.30
N PRO A 8 4.54 -0.04 6.30
CA PRO A 8 4.56 -1.24 7.13
C PRO A 8 5.62 -2.22 6.62
N ALA A 9 6.44 -2.74 7.52
CA ALA A 9 7.47 -3.71 7.20
C ALA A 9 7.61 -4.73 8.32
N ARG A 10 7.66 -6.03 7.98
CA ARG A 10 7.90 -7.13 8.93
C ARG A 10 8.94 -8.09 8.39
N LEU A 11 9.75 -8.69 9.27
CA LEU A 11 10.71 -9.72 8.84
C LEU A 11 10.06 -11.05 8.48
N GLY A 12 8.93 -11.35 9.10
CA GLY A 12 8.20 -12.60 8.90
C GLY A 12 7.57 -12.69 7.52
N SER A 13 8.35 -13.16 6.54
CA SER A 13 7.88 -13.51 5.21
C SER A 13 8.24 -14.96 4.92
N SER A 14 7.22 -15.80 4.65
CA SER A 14 7.44 -17.24 4.38
C SER A 14 8.03 -17.48 2.99
N ARG A 15 7.66 -16.68 1.99
CA ARG A 15 8.10 -16.81 0.60
C ARG A 15 9.48 -16.20 0.35
N LEU A 16 9.86 -15.17 1.09
CA LEU A 16 11.14 -14.49 0.97
C LEU A 16 11.60 -14.05 2.39
N PRO A 17 12.36 -14.90 3.10
CA PRO A 17 12.82 -14.58 4.46
C PRO A 17 13.63 -13.28 4.51
N ASN A 18 13.39 -12.48 5.57
CA ASN A 18 14.02 -11.17 5.76
C ASN A 18 13.79 -10.20 4.59
N LYS A 19 12.65 -10.32 3.92
CA LYS A 19 12.28 -9.57 2.73
C LYS A 19 12.68 -8.08 2.75
N PRO A 20 12.35 -7.28 3.78
CA PRO A 20 12.66 -5.84 3.79
C PRO A 20 14.15 -5.51 3.75
N LEU A 21 15.01 -6.43 4.21
CA LEU A 21 16.46 -6.24 4.27
C LEU A 21 17.20 -6.89 3.10
N LYS A 22 16.49 -7.45 2.12
CA LYS A 22 17.11 -7.99 0.90
C LYS A 22 17.72 -6.88 0.08
N ASP A 23 18.94 -7.13 -0.39
CA ASP A 23 19.64 -6.20 -1.27
C ASP A 23 19.05 -6.19 -2.68
N ILE A 24 18.82 -4.98 -3.19
CA ILE A 24 18.44 -4.72 -4.57
C ILE A 24 19.45 -3.71 -5.11
N ASP A 25 20.52 -4.20 -5.71
CA ASP A 25 21.56 -3.39 -6.34
C ASP A 25 22.13 -2.31 -5.39
N GLY A 26 22.71 -2.75 -4.27
CA GLY A 26 23.41 -1.92 -3.28
C GLY A 26 22.51 -1.17 -2.28
N LYS A 27 21.19 -1.33 -2.33
CA LYS A 27 20.24 -0.80 -1.34
C LYS A 27 19.26 -1.88 -0.91
N THR A 28 18.87 -1.89 0.37
CA THR A 28 17.83 -2.82 0.80
C THR A 28 16.47 -2.48 0.18
N LEU A 29 15.58 -3.50 0.10
CA LEU A 29 14.22 -3.30 -0.39
C LEU A 29 13.53 -2.14 0.35
N ILE A 30 13.55 -2.16 1.68
CA ILE A 30 12.91 -1.09 2.48
C ILE A 30 13.56 0.28 2.24
N GLN A 31 14.88 0.34 2.04
CA GLN A 31 15.57 1.59 1.73
C GLN A 31 15.09 2.16 0.40
N ARG A 32 14.90 1.32 -0.63
CA ARG A 32 14.39 1.79 -1.93
C ARG A 32 12.97 2.36 -1.81
N VAL A 33 12.09 1.69 -1.07
CA VAL A 33 10.73 2.20 -0.81
C VAL A 33 10.77 3.54 -0.09
N VAL A 34 11.58 3.65 0.96
CA VAL A 34 11.78 4.90 1.71
C VAL A 34 12.33 6.01 0.82
N ASP A 35 13.33 5.70 -0.01
CA ASP A 35 13.94 6.69 -0.92
C ASP A 35 12.92 7.24 -1.92
N GLN A 36 12.00 6.40 -2.42
CA GLN A 36 10.93 6.87 -3.29
C GLN A 36 9.89 7.69 -2.52
N ALA A 37 9.46 7.23 -1.37
CA ALA A 37 8.49 7.95 -0.54
C ALA A 37 9.02 9.32 -0.11
N LYS A 38 10.31 9.46 0.19
CA LYS A 38 10.96 10.75 0.53
C LYS A 38 11.00 11.77 -0.62
N LYS A 39 10.80 11.33 -1.87
CA LYS A 39 10.73 12.24 -3.03
C LYS A 39 9.34 12.83 -3.23
N SER A 40 8.31 12.31 -2.55
CA SER A 40 6.97 12.88 -2.56
C SER A 40 6.88 14.14 -1.69
N ASN A 41 5.74 14.84 -1.77
CA ASN A 41 5.46 16.02 -0.94
C ASN A 41 4.98 15.66 0.49
N ALA A 42 5.23 14.43 0.94
CA ALA A 42 4.87 14.00 2.29
C ALA A 42 5.59 14.82 3.36
N LYS A 43 4.86 15.27 4.39
CA LYS A 43 5.41 16.00 5.54
C LYS A 43 6.42 15.15 6.33
N SER A 44 6.21 13.84 6.38
CA SER A 44 7.11 12.88 7.01
C SER A 44 6.91 11.49 6.43
N VAL A 45 7.97 10.68 6.48
CA VAL A 45 7.97 9.26 6.10
C VAL A 45 8.41 8.45 7.30
N HIS A 46 7.65 7.43 7.65
CA HIS A 46 7.91 6.55 8.79
C HIS A 46 7.84 5.08 8.36
N VAL A 47 8.66 4.24 8.94
CA VAL A 47 8.57 2.78 8.81
C VAL A 47 7.92 2.22 10.07
N ALA A 48 6.89 1.41 9.93
CA ALA A 48 6.19 0.73 11.03
C ALA A 48 6.57 -0.75 11.04
N THR A 49 7.17 -1.24 12.12
CA THR A 49 7.72 -2.59 12.17
C THR A 49 7.62 -3.21 13.56
N ASP A 50 7.63 -4.55 13.60
CA ASP A 50 7.73 -5.35 14.83
C ASP A 50 9.17 -5.87 15.08
N SER A 51 10.17 -5.39 14.32
CA SER A 51 11.53 -5.91 14.33
C SER A 51 12.55 -4.84 14.69
N ASN A 52 13.33 -5.11 15.75
CA ASN A 52 14.47 -4.27 16.10
C ASN A 52 15.53 -4.21 15.00
N GLN A 53 15.71 -5.29 14.20
CA GLN A 53 16.65 -5.27 13.08
C GLN A 53 16.24 -4.25 12.01
N ILE A 54 14.94 -4.10 11.75
CA ILE A 54 14.45 -3.07 10.82
C ILE A 54 14.59 -1.69 11.46
N ILE A 55 14.35 -1.53 12.78
CA ILE A 55 14.57 -0.26 13.50
C ILE A 55 16.03 0.17 13.35
N ASP A 56 16.98 -0.72 13.65
CA ASP A 56 18.42 -0.43 13.57
C ASP A 56 18.85 -0.07 12.14
N HIS A 57 18.34 -0.81 11.15
CA HIS A 57 18.59 -0.50 9.74
C HIS A 57 18.03 0.87 9.34
N CYS A 58 16.80 1.18 9.76
CA CYS A 58 16.18 2.49 9.49
C CYS A 58 16.98 3.64 10.12
N ALA A 59 17.53 3.45 11.33
CA ALA A 59 18.40 4.42 11.96
C ALA A 59 19.67 4.68 11.13
N GLN A 60 20.28 3.62 10.55
CA GLN A 60 21.46 3.73 9.69
C GLN A 60 21.17 4.50 8.39
N ILE A 61 19.99 4.37 7.81
CA ILE A 61 19.59 5.07 6.59
C ILE A 61 18.87 6.41 6.85
N GLY A 62 18.84 6.88 8.11
CA GLY A 62 18.27 8.18 8.49
C GLY A 62 16.76 8.29 8.23
N VAL A 63 16.01 7.26 8.60
CA VAL A 63 14.55 7.27 8.56
C VAL A 63 13.96 6.93 9.93
N ASN A 64 12.87 7.60 10.31
CA ASN A 64 12.17 7.28 11.54
C ASN A 64 11.44 5.94 11.41
N ALA A 65 11.70 5.04 12.34
CA ALA A 65 10.98 3.78 12.44
C ALA A 65 10.27 3.67 13.80
N ILE A 66 9.12 3.02 13.80
CA ILE A 66 8.24 2.86 14.96
C ILE A 66 8.13 1.39 15.26
N LEU A 67 8.46 1.02 16.49
CA LEU A 67 8.23 -0.35 16.97
C LEU A 67 6.76 -0.51 17.32
N THR A 68 6.10 -1.43 16.65
CA THR A 68 4.69 -1.77 16.85
C THR A 68 4.55 -3.19 17.38
N LYS A 69 3.37 -3.54 17.86
CA LYS A 69 3.09 -4.91 18.37
C LYS A 69 3.34 -5.97 17.30
N VAL A 70 3.76 -7.16 17.74
CA VAL A 70 4.04 -8.31 16.87
C VAL A 70 2.74 -8.93 16.32
N HIS A 71 1.63 -8.86 17.09
CA HIS A 71 0.41 -9.61 16.83
C HIS A 71 -0.62 -8.89 15.96
N HIS A 72 -0.19 -7.95 15.11
CA HIS A 72 -1.09 -7.37 14.10
C HIS A 72 -1.40 -8.39 13.02
N HIS A 73 -2.69 -8.59 12.76
CA HIS A 73 -3.16 -9.48 11.70
C HIS A 73 -2.88 -8.89 10.32
N THR A 74 -3.01 -7.58 10.19
CA THR A 74 -2.89 -6.86 8.90
C THR A 74 -1.89 -5.71 8.97
N GLY A 75 -1.49 -5.20 7.79
CA GLY A 75 -0.74 -3.96 7.69
C GLY A 75 -1.53 -2.75 8.19
N THR A 76 -2.85 -2.77 8.01
CA THR A 76 -3.77 -1.69 8.40
C THR A 76 -3.86 -1.54 9.92
N ASP A 77 -3.90 -2.65 10.67
CA ASP A 77 -3.82 -2.62 12.14
C ASP A 77 -2.52 -1.97 12.61
N ARG A 78 -1.40 -2.28 11.95
CA ARG A 78 -0.08 -1.71 12.25
C ARG A 78 -0.04 -0.20 11.97
N LEU A 79 -0.70 0.25 10.90
CA LEU A 79 -0.81 1.68 10.60
C LEU A 79 -1.58 2.41 11.69
N SER A 80 -2.72 1.87 12.13
CA SER A 80 -3.55 2.46 13.18
C SER A 80 -2.75 2.66 14.47
N GLU A 81 -2.06 1.61 14.97
CA GLU A 81 -1.18 1.73 16.13
C GLU A 81 -0.07 2.77 15.92
N SER A 82 0.50 2.84 14.72
CA SER A 82 1.55 3.82 14.41
C SER A 82 1.02 5.26 14.49
N CYS A 83 -0.22 5.51 14.05
CA CYS A 83 -0.87 6.81 14.17
C CYS A 83 -1.08 7.21 15.64
N GLU A 84 -1.44 6.27 16.50
CA GLU A 84 -1.57 6.47 17.95
C GLU A 84 -0.22 6.83 18.60
N ILE A 85 0.82 6.02 18.32
CA ILE A 85 2.18 6.25 18.86
C ILE A 85 2.71 7.62 18.44
N LEU A 86 2.51 8.00 17.16
CA LEU A 86 2.96 9.29 16.61
C LEU A 86 2.03 10.46 16.97
N LYS A 87 0.91 10.19 17.61
CA LYS A 87 -0.11 11.18 18.00
C LYS A 87 -0.57 12.03 16.81
N PHE A 88 -0.83 11.39 15.69
CA PHE A 88 -1.38 12.05 14.51
C PHE A 88 -2.82 12.48 14.79
N LYS A 89 -3.21 13.62 14.22
CA LYS A 89 -4.56 14.15 14.39
C LYS A 89 -5.56 13.35 13.56
N SER A 90 -6.79 13.29 14.01
CA SER A 90 -7.88 12.54 13.37
C SER A 90 -8.16 12.95 11.93
N ASP A 91 -7.93 14.22 11.59
CA ASP A 91 -8.14 14.77 10.24
C ASP A 91 -6.91 14.63 9.31
N GLU A 92 -5.76 14.16 9.82
CA GLU A 92 -4.57 13.96 8.98
C GLU A 92 -4.77 12.78 8.01
N LEU A 93 -4.19 12.94 6.82
CA LEU A 93 -4.16 11.88 5.79
C LEU A 93 -2.86 11.10 5.88
N ILE A 94 -2.99 9.78 5.90
CA ILE A 94 -1.88 8.82 5.88
C ILE A 94 -1.90 8.09 4.54
N ILE A 95 -0.78 8.10 3.82
CA ILE A 95 -0.58 7.22 2.67
C ILE A 95 0.20 6.00 3.13
N ASN A 96 -0.43 4.84 2.97
CA ASN A 96 0.16 3.52 3.20
C ASN A 96 0.89 3.07 1.93
N VAL A 97 2.21 3.18 1.94
CA VAL A 97 3.06 2.63 0.89
C VAL A 97 3.56 1.27 1.35
N GLN A 98 3.30 0.23 0.57
CA GLN A 98 3.70 -1.13 0.94
C GLN A 98 5.23 -1.26 0.97
N GLY A 99 5.75 -1.94 1.99
CA GLY A 99 7.20 -2.12 2.19
C GLY A 99 7.89 -3.03 1.15
N ASP A 100 7.14 -3.51 0.16
CA ASP A 100 7.60 -4.35 -0.94
C ASP A 100 7.49 -3.71 -2.33
N GLU A 101 7.17 -2.42 -2.40
CA GLU A 101 7.01 -1.65 -3.64
C GLU A 101 8.22 -0.71 -3.90
N PRO A 102 9.41 -1.24 -4.29
CA PRO A 102 10.65 -0.45 -4.36
C PRO A 102 10.67 0.61 -5.47
N PHE A 103 9.73 0.56 -6.40
CA PHE A 103 9.65 1.45 -7.55
C PHE A 103 8.38 2.28 -7.59
N ILE A 104 7.71 2.46 -6.44
CA ILE A 104 6.55 3.35 -6.37
C ILE A 104 6.91 4.74 -6.91
N ASP A 105 6.08 5.27 -7.79
CA ASP A 105 6.28 6.63 -8.28
C ASP A 105 5.89 7.64 -7.17
N PRO A 106 6.78 8.55 -6.79
CA PRO A 106 6.46 9.60 -5.82
C PRO A 106 5.21 10.43 -6.20
N LYS A 107 4.96 10.62 -7.49
CA LYS A 107 3.76 11.31 -7.97
C LYS A 107 2.46 10.56 -7.63
N ASP A 108 2.51 9.24 -7.60
CA ASP A 108 1.33 8.45 -7.23
C ASP A 108 0.97 8.65 -5.76
N ILE A 109 1.98 8.80 -4.90
CA ILE A 109 1.78 9.14 -3.49
C ILE A 109 1.12 10.53 -3.35
N ASP A 110 1.59 11.51 -4.12
CA ASP A 110 1.03 12.87 -4.14
C ASP A 110 -0.40 12.88 -4.72
N ASN A 111 -0.64 12.11 -5.80
CA ASN A 111 -1.95 12.01 -6.46
C ASN A 111 -3.01 11.40 -5.53
N LEU A 112 -2.65 10.42 -4.70
CA LEU A 112 -3.57 9.89 -3.68
C LEU A 112 -4.00 10.97 -2.69
N ALA A 113 -3.08 11.83 -2.26
CA ALA A 113 -3.42 12.93 -1.35
C ALA A 113 -4.35 13.96 -2.02
N VAL A 114 -4.12 14.26 -3.29
CA VAL A 114 -4.99 15.16 -4.07
C VAL A 114 -6.38 14.54 -4.27
N LEU A 115 -6.45 13.23 -4.56
CA LEU A 115 -7.73 12.53 -4.73
C LEU A 115 -8.52 12.53 -3.42
N ALA A 116 -7.88 12.20 -2.29
CA ALA A 116 -8.54 12.20 -0.98
C ALA A 116 -9.15 13.56 -0.63
N ASP A 117 -8.43 14.64 -0.92
CA ASP A 117 -8.90 16.01 -0.69
C ASP A 117 -10.06 16.39 -1.63
N SER A 118 -9.90 16.15 -2.93
CA SER A 118 -10.89 16.54 -3.95
C SER A 118 -12.23 15.79 -3.82
N ARG A 119 -12.21 14.57 -3.27
CA ARG A 119 -13.39 13.74 -3.03
C ARG A 119 -13.90 13.80 -1.58
N ALA A 120 -13.22 14.53 -0.71
CA ALA A 120 -13.43 14.47 0.74
C ALA A 120 -13.45 13.02 1.26
N ALA A 121 -12.61 12.14 0.67
CA ALA A 121 -12.65 10.71 0.86
C ALA A 121 -11.95 10.27 2.14
N ASN A 122 -12.50 9.25 2.78
CA ASN A 122 -11.87 8.59 3.93
C ASN A 122 -10.87 7.53 3.48
N MET A 123 -11.08 6.92 2.29
CA MET A 123 -10.21 5.89 1.74
C MET A 123 -10.02 6.08 0.23
N VAL A 124 -8.76 6.05 -0.21
CA VAL A 124 -8.38 6.14 -1.62
C VAL A 124 -7.34 5.09 -1.97
N THR A 125 -7.26 4.72 -3.26
CA THR A 125 -6.29 3.73 -3.75
C THR A 125 -5.84 4.01 -5.18
N LEU A 126 -4.94 3.16 -5.71
CA LEU A 126 -4.40 3.25 -7.06
C LEU A 126 -4.86 2.09 -7.94
N TYR A 127 -4.86 2.32 -9.23
CA TYR A 127 -5.01 1.27 -10.24
C TYR A 127 -4.09 1.52 -11.44
N THR A 128 -3.88 0.48 -12.23
CA THR A 128 -3.27 0.56 -13.56
C THR A 128 -4.05 -0.28 -14.57
N ASP A 129 -3.66 -0.23 -15.84
CA ASP A 129 -4.30 -1.05 -16.85
C ASP A 129 -3.97 -2.52 -16.61
N LEU A 130 -4.97 -3.38 -16.81
CA LEU A 130 -4.85 -4.83 -16.71
C LEU A 130 -4.31 -5.38 -18.02
N ILE A 131 -3.22 -6.14 -17.98
CA ILE A 131 -2.70 -6.81 -19.16
C ILE A 131 -3.33 -8.20 -19.34
N LYS A 132 -3.26 -8.75 -20.55
CA LYS A 132 -3.99 -9.96 -20.95
C LYS A 132 -3.72 -11.16 -20.02
N ASP A 133 -2.48 -11.39 -19.65
CA ASP A 133 -2.10 -12.53 -18.81
C ASP A 133 -2.55 -12.37 -17.35
N GLU A 134 -2.74 -11.13 -16.89
CA GLU A 134 -3.22 -10.82 -15.53
C GLU A 134 -4.73 -11.02 -15.37
N VAL A 135 -5.49 -11.07 -16.47
CA VAL A 135 -6.96 -11.24 -16.43
C VAL A 135 -7.34 -12.53 -15.71
N VAL A 136 -6.63 -13.61 -15.99
CA VAL A 136 -6.91 -14.94 -15.40
C VAL A 136 -6.14 -15.21 -14.11
N ASP A 137 -5.14 -14.39 -13.78
CA ASP A 137 -4.34 -14.56 -12.57
C ASP A 137 -5.11 -14.10 -11.32
N ARG A 138 -5.43 -15.04 -10.43
CA ARG A 138 -6.14 -14.78 -9.18
C ARG A 138 -5.30 -14.03 -8.12
N ASN A 139 -3.97 -13.96 -8.29
CA ASN A 139 -3.12 -13.16 -7.40
C ASN A 139 -3.24 -11.67 -7.72
N VAL A 140 -3.60 -11.33 -8.94
CA VAL A 140 -3.87 -9.96 -9.37
C VAL A 140 -5.30 -9.59 -8.98
N VAL A 141 -5.46 -8.61 -8.11
CA VAL A 141 -6.76 -8.05 -7.74
C VAL A 141 -7.23 -7.11 -8.84
N LYS A 142 -8.48 -7.28 -9.26
CA LYS A 142 -9.16 -6.40 -10.22
C LYS A 142 -10.05 -5.43 -9.48
N LEU A 143 -10.23 -4.24 -10.04
CA LEU A 143 -11.25 -3.30 -9.61
C LEU A 143 -12.01 -2.74 -10.82
N TRP A 144 -13.23 -2.30 -10.57
CA TRP A 144 -14.09 -1.58 -11.50
C TRP A 144 -14.40 -0.20 -10.95
N ILE A 145 -14.46 0.78 -11.85
CA ILE A 145 -14.67 2.18 -11.48
C ILE A 145 -15.98 2.66 -12.09
N LYS A 146 -16.81 3.25 -11.25
CA LYS A 146 -17.97 4.06 -11.65
C LYS A 146 -17.55 5.49 -12.00
N CYS A 147 -18.52 6.35 -12.19
CA CYS A 147 -18.28 7.77 -12.40
C CYS A 147 -17.53 8.40 -11.21
N GLN A 148 -16.77 9.47 -11.50
CA GLN A 148 -16.08 10.28 -10.51
C GLN A 148 -15.05 9.50 -9.66
N ASP A 149 -14.33 8.56 -10.28
CA ASP A 149 -13.27 7.78 -9.64
C ASP A 149 -13.72 6.85 -8.50
N LYS A 150 -15.03 6.73 -8.26
CA LYS A 150 -15.58 5.84 -7.24
C LYS A 150 -15.43 4.38 -7.66
N VAL A 151 -14.87 3.56 -6.78
CA VAL A 151 -14.76 2.12 -7.00
C VAL A 151 -16.14 1.47 -6.90
N GLU A 152 -16.47 0.65 -7.89
CA GLU A 152 -17.70 -0.13 -7.91
C GLU A 152 -17.55 -1.42 -7.14
N ASP A 153 -16.44 -2.14 -7.37
CA ASP A 153 -16.16 -3.40 -6.71
C ASP A 153 -14.69 -3.82 -6.87
N PHE A 154 -14.27 -4.81 -6.06
CA PHE A 154 -12.99 -5.50 -6.15
C PHE A 154 -13.21 -7.01 -6.25
N SER A 155 -12.41 -7.68 -7.08
CA SER A 155 -12.45 -9.14 -7.18
C SER A 155 -11.11 -9.71 -7.65
N ARG A 156 -10.82 -10.96 -7.24
CA ARG A 156 -9.73 -11.74 -7.82
C ARG A 156 -10.14 -12.38 -9.15
N ASN A 157 -11.44 -12.33 -9.50
CA ASN A 157 -11.98 -12.88 -10.74
C ASN A 157 -12.42 -11.74 -11.68
N ALA A 158 -11.83 -11.64 -12.86
CA ALA A 158 -12.15 -10.61 -13.85
C ALA A 158 -13.55 -10.74 -14.45
N THR A 159 -14.19 -11.92 -14.39
CA THR A 159 -15.54 -12.15 -14.89
C THR A 159 -16.63 -11.80 -13.88
N HIS A 160 -16.25 -11.23 -12.73
CA HIS A 160 -17.17 -10.85 -11.67
C HIS A 160 -18.16 -9.75 -12.13
N LEU A 161 -17.63 -8.77 -12.86
CA LEU A 161 -18.42 -7.74 -13.55
C LEU A 161 -18.01 -7.73 -15.04
N GLU A 162 -18.12 -6.59 -15.73
CA GLU A 162 -17.72 -6.44 -17.13
C GLU A 162 -16.20 -6.56 -17.29
N PRO A 163 -15.67 -7.66 -17.89
CA PRO A 163 -14.23 -7.93 -17.92
C PRO A 163 -13.42 -6.86 -18.66
N SER A 164 -14.00 -6.24 -19.69
CA SER A 164 -13.35 -5.20 -20.51
C SER A 164 -13.10 -3.92 -19.73
N MET A 165 -13.83 -3.69 -18.64
CA MET A 165 -13.73 -2.53 -17.76
C MET A 165 -12.82 -2.77 -16.56
N ALA A 166 -12.39 -4.01 -16.35
CA ALA A 166 -11.51 -4.36 -15.22
C ALA A 166 -10.17 -3.63 -15.29
N LYS A 167 -9.73 -3.13 -14.16
CA LYS A 167 -8.40 -2.53 -13.95
C LYS A 167 -7.63 -3.37 -12.94
N LYS A 168 -6.30 -3.30 -13.00
CA LYS A 168 -5.43 -3.90 -11.98
C LYS A 168 -5.36 -2.99 -10.77
N HIS A 169 -5.78 -3.47 -9.63
CA HIS A 169 -5.62 -2.78 -8.35
C HIS A 169 -4.15 -2.79 -7.91
N LEU A 170 -3.69 -1.66 -7.39
CA LEU A 170 -2.40 -1.51 -6.72
C LEU A 170 -2.65 -1.28 -5.23
N GLY A 171 -2.08 -2.12 -4.38
CA GLY A 171 -2.36 -2.17 -2.93
C GLY A 171 -1.81 -1.00 -2.11
N ILE A 172 -1.77 0.19 -2.69
CA ILE A 172 -1.34 1.42 -2.03
C ILE A 172 -2.58 2.24 -1.72
N TYR A 173 -2.69 2.71 -0.47
CA TYR A 173 -3.89 3.35 0.01
C TYR A 173 -3.61 4.67 0.72
N GLY A 174 -4.58 5.57 0.66
CA GLY A 174 -4.67 6.72 1.56
C GLY A 174 -5.85 6.58 2.50
N TYR A 175 -5.64 6.93 3.78
CA TYR A 175 -6.66 6.87 4.83
C TYR A 175 -6.65 8.14 5.65
N LYS A 176 -7.82 8.67 6.03
CA LYS A 176 -7.90 9.58 7.17
C LYS A 176 -7.68 8.82 8.47
N VAL A 177 -7.00 9.44 9.44
CA VAL A 177 -6.63 8.77 10.70
C VAL A 177 -7.85 8.31 11.49
N ASP A 178 -8.91 9.13 11.61
CA ASP A 178 -10.15 8.74 12.28
C ASP A 178 -10.86 7.56 11.61
N PHE A 179 -10.89 7.57 10.27
CA PHE A 179 -11.41 6.44 9.52
C PHE A 179 -10.57 5.18 9.74
N LEU A 180 -9.23 5.29 9.74
CA LEU A 180 -8.34 4.16 9.97
C LEU A 180 -8.58 3.51 11.34
N HIS A 181 -8.77 4.31 12.39
CA HIS A 181 -9.12 3.81 13.72
C HIS A 181 -10.49 3.11 13.72
N THR A 182 -11.49 3.70 13.07
CA THR A 182 -12.81 3.08 12.92
C THR A 182 -12.75 1.76 12.15
N PHE A 183 -11.96 1.73 11.07
CA PHE A 183 -11.83 0.55 10.20
C PHE A 183 -11.27 -0.67 10.94
N VAL A 184 -10.26 -0.48 11.79
CA VAL A 184 -9.64 -1.61 12.53
C VAL A 184 -10.53 -2.13 13.67
N GLU A 185 -11.52 -1.35 14.12
CA GLU A 185 -12.51 -1.80 15.11
C GLU A 185 -13.63 -2.65 14.48
N TRP A 186 -13.86 -2.53 13.17
CA TRP A 186 -14.85 -3.34 12.49
C TRP A 186 -14.46 -4.81 12.43
N LYS A 187 -15.41 -5.69 12.66
CA LYS A 187 -15.22 -7.12 12.41
C LYS A 187 -15.03 -7.35 10.92
N GLN A 188 -14.25 -8.39 10.60
CA GLN A 188 -14.12 -8.84 9.22
C GLN A 188 -15.50 -9.08 8.60
N SER A 189 -15.73 -8.51 7.44
CA SER A 189 -16.99 -8.66 6.72
C SER A 189 -17.04 -9.97 5.93
N LYS A 190 -18.25 -10.37 5.54
CA LYS A 190 -18.42 -11.60 4.76
C LYS A 190 -17.68 -11.52 3.41
N ASN A 191 -17.82 -10.41 2.68
CA ASN A 191 -17.12 -10.24 1.39
C ASN A 191 -15.61 -10.17 1.54
N GLU A 192 -15.10 -9.58 2.64
CA GLU A 192 -13.67 -9.59 2.96
C GLU A 192 -13.14 -11.02 3.08
N ILE A 193 -13.82 -11.87 3.84
CA ILE A 193 -13.45 -13.28 4.06
C ILE A 193 -13.57 -14.09 2.77
N ASP A 194 -14.73 -14.01 2.11
CA ASP A 194 -15.04 -14.79 0.92
C ASP A 194 -14.11 -14.49 -0.27
N ARG A 195 -13.65 -13.22 -0.37
CA ARG A 195 -12.80 -12.74 -1.47
C ARG A 195 -11.32 -12.66 -1.10
N ASP A 196 -10.98 -12.78 0.19
CA ASP A 196 -9.64 -12.52 0.72
C ASP A 196 -9.13 -11.12 0.32
N LEU A 197 -9.98 -10.10 0.57
CA LEU A 197 -9.76 -8.70 0.21
C LEU A 197 -10.17 -7.78 1.35
N GLU A 198 -9.21 -7.24 2.11
CA GLU A 198 -9.43 -6.42 3.31
C GLU A 198 -10.29 -5.18 3.02
N GLN A 199 -10.11 -4.54 1.87
CA GLN A 199 -10.84 -3.33 1.48
C GLN A 199 -12.35 -3.54 1.32
N MET A 200 -12.81 -4.79 1.18
CA MET A 200 -14.24 -5.10 1.16
C MET A 200 -14.93 -4.76 2.48
N ARG A 201 -14.19 -4.78 3.60
CA ARG A 201 -14.70 -4.36 4.90
C ARG A 201 -15.20 -2.92 4.89
N ALA A 202 -14.47 -2.00 4.24
CA ALA A 202 -14.90 -0.61 4.09
C ALA A 202 -16.19 -0.53 3.28
N MET A 203 -16.24 -1.18 2.11
CA MET A 203 -17.42 -1.17 1.24
C MET A 203 -18.66 -1.77 1.90
N ASP A 204 -18.49 -2.89 2.62
CA ASP A 204 -19.57 -3.57 3.33
C ASP A 204 -20.12 -2.75 4.52
N ASN A 205 -19.30 -1.81 5.06
CA ASN A 205 -19.74 -0.83 6.06
C ASN A 205 -20.24 0.49 5.44
N GLY A 206 -20.43 0.55 4.12
CA GLY A 206 -21.04 1.68 3.43
C GLY A 206 -20.05 2.81 3.08
N GLU A 207 -18.74 2.59 3.22
CA GLU A 207 -17.74 3.58 2.86
C GLU A 207 -17.42 3.56 1.37
N ASP A 208 -17.30 4.74 0.80
CA ASP A 208 -16.89 4.92 -0.59
C ASP A 208 -15.35 4.89 -0.70
N ILE A 209 -14.86 4.05 -1.61
CA ILE A 209 -13.44 4.02 -1.98
C ILE A 209 -13.29 4.71 -3.33
N PHE A 210 -12.31 5.60 -3.46
CA PHE A 210 -11.99 6.25 -4.73
C PHE A 210 -10.63 5.77 -5.22
N ALA A 211 -10.46 5.65 -6.53
CA ALA A 211 -9.22 5.17 -7.14
C ALA A 211 -8.77 6.07 -8.28
N ILE A 212 -7.46 6.32 -8.35
CA ILE A 212 -6.85 7.07 -9.45
C ILE A 212 -5.85 6.19 -10.20
N LYS A 213 -5.71 6.44 -11.50
CA LYS A 213 -4.74 5.71 -12.31
C LYS A 213 -3.33 6.11 -11.94
N SER A 214 -2.48 5.11 -11.70
CA SER A 214 -1.06 5.32 -11.46
C SER A 214 -0.39 5.94 -12.69
N SER A 215 0.54 6.83 -12.44
CA SER A 215 1.46 7.42 -13.43
C SER A 215 2.79 6.67 -13.51
N GLY A 216 3.04 5.76 -12.57
CA GLY A 216 4.29 5.01 -12.47
C GLY A 216 4.51 4.04 -13.63
N GLN A 217 5.77 3.84 -13.99
CA GLN A 217 6.16 2.91 -15.04
C GLN A 217 6.28 1.46 -14.54
N TYR A 218 6.65 1.29 -13.28
CA TYR A 218 6.91 -0.02 -12.68
C TYR A 218 6.00 -0.26 -11.50
N HIS A 219 5.27 -1.37 -11.55
CA HIS A 219 4.38 -1.84 -10.49
C HIS A 219 4.78 -3.27 -10.13
N LEU A 220 5.88 -3.37 -9.39
CA LEU A 220 6.47 -4.65 -8.99
C LEU A 220 6.54 -4.75 -7.46
N GLY A 221 5.60 -5.48 -6.88
CA GLY A 221 5.72 -5.95 -5.51
C GLY A 221 6.73 -7.10 -5.43
N VAL A 222 7.67 -7.01 -4.50
CA VAL A 222 8.70 -8.04 -4.29
C VAL A 222 8.24 -9.00 -3.23
N ASP A 223 7.74 -10.17 -3.64
CA ASP A 223 7.20 -11.20 -2.74
C ASP A 223 7.95 -12.53 -2.80
N THR A 224 8.61 -12.79 -3.91
CA THR A 224 9.33 -14.04 -4.18
C THR A 224 10.77 -13.77 -4.60
N GLU A 225 11.60 -14.81 -4.63
CA GLU A 225 12.96 -14.71 -5.17
C GLU A 225 12.97 -14.26 -6.64
N SER A 226 12.01 -14.71 -7.44
CA SER A 226 11.87 -14.28 -8.84
C SER A 226 11.58 -12.77 -8.94
N ASP A 227 10.72 -12.24 -8.06
CA ASP A 227 10.43 -10.80 -8.02
C ASP A 227 11.67 -10.00 -7.59
N LEU A 228 12.45 -10.53 -6.64
CA LEU A 228 13.70 -9.92 -6.21
C LEU A 228 14.70 -9.81 -7.37
N GLN A 229 14.88 -10.84 -8.16
CA GLN A 229 15.76 -10.82 -9.32
C GLN A 229 15.29 -9.80 -10.37
N ARG A 230 13.98 -9.74 -10.64
CA ARG A 230 13.38 -8.72 -11.52
C ARG A 230 13.60 -7.31 -10.99
N ALA A 231 13.47 -7.12 -9.67
CA ALA A 231 13.72 -5.83 -9.03
C ALA A 231 15.19 -5.39 -9.18
N ILE A 232 16.15 -6.31 -9.03
CA ILE A 232 17.57 -6.05 -9.26
C ILE A 232 17.82 -5.63 -10.71
N GLU A 233 17.21 -6.30 -11.69
CA GLU A 233 17.34 -5.94 -13.10
C GLU A 233 16.78 -4.53 -13.41
N ILE A 234 15.62 -4.19 -12.83
CA ILE A 234 15.03 -2.86 -12.97
C ILE A 234 15.95 -1.81 -12.33
N ALA A 235 16.44 -2.07 -11.12
CA ALA A 235 17.31 -1.15 -10.40
C ALA A 235 18.58 -0.82 -11.21
N LYS A 236 19.23 -1.82 -11.80
CA LYS A 236 20.41 -1.64 -12.66
C LYS A 236 20.15 -0.79 -13.91
N LYS A 237 18.90 -0.79 -14.42
CA LYS A 237 18.52 0.05 -15.58
C LYS A 237 18.22 1.50 -15.19
N LEU A 238 17.95 1.75 -13.90
CA LEU A 238 17.62 3.07 -13.37
C LEU A 238 18.82 3.77 -12.70
N SER A 239 19.94 3.05 -12.51
CA SER A 239 21.21 3.56 -11.99
C SER A 239 22.02 4.20 -13.13
#